data_189647b0c206bbc582958bf86c539627
#
_entry.id   189647b0c206bbc582958bf86c539627
#
_cell.length_a   1.000
_cell.length_b   1.000
_cell.length_c   1.000
_cell.angle_alpha   90.00
_cell.angle_beta   90.00
_cell.angle_gamma   90.00
#
_symmetry.space_group_name_H-M   'P 1'
#
loop_
_entity.id
_entity.type
_entity.pdbx_description
1 polymer ?
#
loop_
_entity_poly.entity_id
_entity_poly.type
_entity_poly.pdbx_seq_one_letter_code
_entity_poly.pdbx_strand_id
1 'polypeptide(L)'
;RDYEPYARERDKAVYEYLETINVSCVGAKDHVIFEKNEVVKANGTPYLVYSPYAKAWKKHCTSDHFKAYPTQTYFNSFFQTDTKSSFITLDAMGFESTSITAPSPRISNDIISNYDRTRNFPGLKRGTTRLGIHLRFGTISIRALARASEGTNETFLNELIWRDFFQMALYNFPESRTKAIKPKYDLIPWSNNEDHFKAWCKGKTGYPIVDAGMREL
;
A
#
# COMPACT_ATOMS: atom_id res chain seq x y z
N ARG A 1 9.10 4.02 -4.35
CA ARG A 1 8.24 4.81 -5.25
C ARG A 1 6.79 4.54 -4.93
N ASP A 2 5.96 5.56 -5.02
CA ASP A 2 4.51 5.49 -4.93
C ASP A 2 3.92 6.02 -6.24
N TYR A 3 2.69 5.64 -6.56
CA TYR A 3 2.05 5.99 -7.85
C TYR A 3 0.99 7.08 -7.72
N GLU A 4 0.70 7.53 -6.51
CA GLU A 4 -0.18 8.67 -6.30
C GLU A 4 0.39 9.95 -6.92
N PRO A 5 -0.45 10.83 -7.47
CA PRO A 5 0.01 12.06 -8.13
C PRO A 5 0.95 12.89 -7.28
N TYR A 6 0.60 13.13 -6.01
CA TYR A 6 1.48 13.86 -5.08
C TYR A 6 2.87 13.23 -4.97
N ALA A 7 2.95 11.91 -4.79
CA ALA A 7 4.24 11.22 -4.68
C ALA A 7 5.06 11.32 -5.98
N ARG A 8 4.40 11.23 -7.14
CA ARG A 8 5.05 11.37 -8.45
C ARG A 8 5.57 12.79 -8.68
N GLU A 9 4.79 13.81 -8.32
CA GLU A 9 5.19 15.22 -8.41
C GLU A 9 6.36 15.53 -7.47
N ARG A 10 6.28 15.07 -6.23
CA ARG A 10 7.39 15.19 -5.25
C ARG A 10 8.65 14.50 -5.78
N ASP A 11 8.56 13.24 -6.19
CA ASP A 11 9.71 12.49 -6.68
C ASP A 11 10.33 13.17 -7.90
N LYS A 12 9.49 13.66 -8.85
CA LYS A 12 9.96 14.44 -10.00
C LYS A 12 10.73 15.68 -9.56
N ALA A 13 10.16 16.48 -8.66
CA ALA A 13 10.82 17.70 -8.16
C ALA A 13 12.17 17.39 -7.50
N VAL A 14 12.26 16.27 -6.74
CA VAL A 14 13.53 15.82 -6.13
C VAL A 14 14.54 15.44 -7.20
N TYR A 15 14.15 14.68 -8.22
CA TYR A 15 15.05 14.31 -9.33
C TYR A 15 15.57 15.54 -10.07
N GLU A 16 14.68 16.47 -10.44
CA GLU A 16 15.03 17.71 -11.13
C GLU A 16 15.99 18.56 -10.30
N TYR A 17 15.75 18.71 -9.00
CA TYR A 17 16.65 19.45 -8.10
C TYR A 17 18.03 18.80 -8.03
N LEU A 18 18.10 17.47 -7.84
CA LEU A 18 19.38 16.76 -7.74
C LEU A 18 20.18 16.87 -9.04
N GLU A 19 19.53 16.90 -10.19
CA GLU A 19 20.18 17.12 -11.48
C GLU A 19 20.83 18.50 -11.56
N THR A 20 20.21 19.57 -11.02
CA THR A 20 20.79 20.91 -11.00
C THR A 20 22.10 21.01 -10.23
N ILE A 21 22.30 20.13 -9.24
CA ILE A 21 23.52 20.07 -8.40
C ILE A 21 24.44 18.91 -8.76
N ASN A 22 24.23 18.27 -9.93
CA ASN A 22 25.01 17.14 -10.44
C ASN A 22 25.09 15.93 -9.47
N VAL A 23 24.01 15.68 -8.71
CA VAL A 23 23.86 14.50 -7.85
C VAL A 23 23.02 13.45 -8.56
N SER A 24 23.60 12.27 -8.82
CA SER A 24 22.85 11.17 -9.41
C SER A 24 21.84 10.59 -8.42
N CYS A 25 20.63 10.32 -8.90
CA CYS A 25 19.55 9.74 -8.10
C CYS A 25 19.07 8.43 -8.69
N VAL A 26 19.08 7.37 -7.90
CA VAL A 26 18.63 6.04 -8.31
C VAL A 26 17.38 5.66 -7.52
N GLY A 27 16.28 5.44 -8.22
CA GLY A 27 15.03 4.98 -7.62
C GLY A 27 14.91 3.47 -7.66
N ALA A 28 14.55 2.85 -6.55
CA ALA A 28 14.33 1.42 -6.44
C ALA A 28 12.87 1.08 -6.12
N LYS A 29 12.44 -0.11 -6.55
CA LYS A 29 11.15 -0.71 -6.20
C LYS A 29 11.24 -1.26 -4.77
N ASP A 30 10.28 -0.90 -3.91
CA ASP A 30 10.15 -1.48 -2.58
C ASP A 30 8.71 -1.48 -2.04
N HIS A 31 7.80 -0.76 -2.68
CA HIS A 31 6.43 -0.60 -2.26
C HIS A 31 5.52 -1.78 -2.67
N VAL A 32 5.87 -2.49 -3.72
CA VAL A 32 5.13 -3.59 -4.36
C VAL A 32 6.07 -4.75 -4.72
N ILE A 33 5.53 -5.93 -4.95
CA ILE A 33 6.28 -7.06 -5.50
C ILE A 33 6.51 -6.85 -6.99
N PHE A 34 5.46 -6.56 -7.75
CA PHE A 34 5.56 -6.17 -9.16
C PHE A 34 5.13 -4.73 -9.36
N GLU A 35 5.97 -3.93 -10.00
CA GLU A 35 5.67 -2.52 -10.24
C GLU A 35 5.22 -2.26 -11.69
N LYS A 36 4.41 -1.21 -11.87
CA LYS A 36 4.04 -0.64 -13.16
C LYS A 36 3.48 -1.71 -14.13
N ASN A 37 4.24 -2.02 -15.16
CA ASN A 37 3.90 -2.91 -16.26
C ASN A 37 4.68 -4.24 -16.21
N GLU A 38 5.21 -4.63 -15.06
CA GLU A 38 5.88 -5.94 -14.93
C GLU A 38 4.90 -7.11 -15.08
N VAL A 39 3.62 -6.90 -14.78
CA VAL A 39 2.56 -7.89 -15.00
C VAL A 39 1.49 -7.29 -15.91
N VAL A 40 1.61 -7.57 -17.20
CA VAL A 40 0.69 -7.12 -18.26
C VAL A 40 0.22 -8.28 -19.11
N LYS A 41 -0.81 -8.03 -19.94
CA LYS A 41 -1.28 -8.98 -20.95
C LYS A 41 -0.23 -9.17 -22.07
N ALA A 42 -0.40 -10.20 -22.87
CA ALA A 42 0.52 -10.49 -24.00
C ALA A 42 0.66 -9.33 -25.00
N ASN A 43 -0.34 -8.47 -25.11
CA ASN A 43 -0.31 -7.28 -25.97
C ASN A 43 0.24 -6.02 -25.25
N GLY A 44 0.85 -6.15 -24.07
CA GLY A 44 1.43 -5.06 -23.31
C GLY A 44 0.41 -4.18 -22.55
N THR A 45 -0.90 -4.45 -22.65
CA THR A 45 -1.90 -3.65 -21.95
C THR A 45 -2.13 -4.13 -20.51
N PRO A 46 -2.51 -3.22 -19.57
CA PRO A 46 -2.78 -3.59 -18.19
C PRO A 46 -4.02 -4.46 -18.06
N TYR A 47 -4.08 -5.25 -17.00
CA TYR A 47 -5.28 -5.97 -16.61
C TYR A 47 -6.30 -5.04 -15.97
N LEU A 48 -7.58 -5.21 -16.32
CA LEU A 48 -8.72 -4.51 -15.70
C LEU A 48 -9.57 -5.42 -14.80
N VAL A 49 -9.19 -6.69 -14.71
CA VAL A 49 -9.89 -7.71 -13.91
C VAL A 49 -8.84 -8.44 -13.06
N TYR A 50 -9.16 -8.63 -11.79
CA TYR A 50 -8.23 -9.21 -10.83
C TYR A 50 -7.82 -10.66 -11.13
N SER A 51 -8.79 -11.55 -11.39
CA SER A 51 -8.51 -12.99 -11.51
C SER A 51 -7.45 -13.32 -12.58
N PRO A 52 -7.51 -12.79 -13.83
CA PRO A 52 -6.44 -13.02 -14.79
C PRO A 52 -5.13 -12.30 -14.39
N TYR A 53 -5.17 -11.16 -13.72
CA TYR A 53 -3.98 -10.52 -13.16
C TYR A 53 -3.31 -11.41 -12.12
N ALA A 54 -4.05 -11.89 -11.13
CA ALA A 54 -3.53 -12.75 -10.08
C ALA A 54 -2.92 -14.05 -10.63
N LYS A 55 -3.54 -14.63 -11.65
CA LYS A 55 -2.97 -15.80 -12.36
C LYS A 55 -1.64 -15.47 -13.04
N ALA A 56 -1.56 -14.34 -13.72
CA ALA A 56 -0.33 -13.89 -14.36
C ALA A 56 0.73 -13.55 -13.31
N TRP A 57 0.37 -12.83 -12.24
CA TRP A 57 1.24 -12.50 -11.12
C TRP A 57 1.88 -13.76 -10.51
N LYS A 58 1.08 -14.76 -10.16
CA LYS A 58 1.56 -16.04 -9.60
C LYS A 58 2.49 -16.79 -10.56
N LYS A 59 2.21 -16.73 -11.86
CA LYS A 59 3.05 -17.35 -12.90
C LYS A 59 4.42 -16.67 -13.03
N HIS A 60 4.49 -15.35 -12.84
CA HIS A 60 5.74 -14.57 -12.92
C HIS A 60 6.52 -14.60 -11.61
N CYS A 61 5.84 -14.89 -10.49
CA CYS A 61 6.45 -14.85 -9.17
C CYS A 61 7.39 -16.05 -8.96
N THR A 62 8.58 -15.75 -8.50
CA THR A 62 9.59 -16.71 -8.07
C THR A 62 10.05 -16.35 -6.66
N SER A 63 10.77 -17.25 -5.99
CA SER A 63 11.36 -16.99 -4.66
C SER A 63 12.24 -15.75 -4.61
N ASP A 64 12.88 -15.39 -5.74
CA ASP A 64 13.75 -14.20 -5.84
C ASP A 64 12.97 -12.90 -5.64
N HIS A 65 11.67 -12.85 -6.01
CA HIS A 65 10.83 -11.68 -5.79
C HIS A 65 10.55 -11.41 -4.32
N PHE A 66 10.71 -12.42 -3.47
CA PHE A 66 10.55 -12.29 -2.02
C PHE A 66 11.87 -12.16 -1.26
N LYS A 67 13.00 -12.12 -1.94
CA LYS A 67 14.32 -12.07 -1.35
C LYS A 67 14.51 -10.89 -0.39
N ALA A 68 15.15 -11.14 0.74
CA ALA A 68 15.53 -10.08 1.67
C ALA A 68 16.75 -9.33 1.15
N TYR A 69 16.81 -8.04 1.46
CA TYR A 69 17.99 -7.21 1.23
C TYR A 69 18.58 -6.83 2.59
N PRO A 70 19.54 -7.62 3.11
CA PRO A 70 20.12 -7.41 4.45
C PRO A 70 21.11 -6.24 4.43
N THR A 71 20.60 -5.00 4.35
CA THR A 71 21.41 -3.77 4.27
C THR A 71 22.33 -3.59 5.47
N GLN A 72 22.01 -4.20 6.62
CA GLN A 72 22.82 -4.17 7.84
C GLN A 72 24.23 -4.73 7.60
N THR A 73 24.39 -5.66 6.68
CA THR A 73 25.71 -6.22 6.34
C THR A 73 26.64 -5.21 5.65
N TYR A 74 26.07 -4.10 5.19
CA TYR A 74 26.81 -3.04 4.47
C TYR A 74 26.98 -1.76 5.28
N PHE A 75 26.59 -1.73 6.56
CA PHE A 75 26.69 -0.51 7.39
C PHE A 75 28.11 0.05 7.47
N ASN A 76 29.13 -0.81 7.45
CA ASN A 76 30.54 -0.38 7.42
C ASN A 76 30.94 0.35 6.12
N SER A 77 30.17 0.18 5.04
CA SER A 77 30.38 0.84 3.75
C SER A 77 29.58 2.14 3.62
N PHE A 78 28.80 2.50 4.62
CA PHE A 78 28.04 3.76 4.62
C PHE A 78 29.01 4.91 4.88
N PHE A 79 28.65 6.09 4.37
CA PHE A 79 29.39 7.31 4.64
C PHE A 79 29.49 7.54 6.16
N GLN A 80 30.73 7.66 6.65
CA GLN A 80 31.02 7.94 8.06
C GLN A 80 31.30 9.43 8.21
N THR A 81 30.71 10.07 9.21
CA THR A 81 30.95 11.47 9.52
C THR A 81 31.04 11.66 11.03
N ASP A 82 32.00 12.47 11.45
CA ASP A 82 32.13 12.90 12.85
C ASP A 82 31.15 14.02 13.22
N THR A 83 30.41 14.55 12.21
CA THR A 83 29.45 15.62 12.41
C THR A 83 28.20 15.04 13.06
N LYS A 84 27.97 15.35 14.32
CA LYS A 84 26.71 15.06 15.02
C LYS A 84 25.62 16.02 14.53
N SER A 85 24.95 15.69 13.45
CA SER A 85 23.73 16.40 13.05
C SER A 85 22.59 16.00 13.97
N SER A 86 21.92 16.97 14.59
CA SER A 86 20.68 16.69 15.29
C SER A 86 19.59 16.34 14.27
N PHE A 87 18.87 15.25 14.50
CA PHE A 87 17.68 14.98 13.71
C PHE A 87 16.63 16.07 13.98
N ILE A 88 15.98 16.52 12.90
CA ILE A 88 14.82 17.39 13.03
C ILE A 88 13.74 16.67 13.83
N THR A 89 13.14 17.35 14.81
CA THR A 89 12.05 16.78 15.62
C THR A 89 10.72 16.82 14.87
N LEU A 90 9.77 15.98 15.25
CA LEU A 90 8.43 16.00 14.68
C LEU A 90 7.75 17.36 14.88
N ASP A 91 7.92 17.98 16.05
CA ASP A 91 7.37 19.32 16.33
C ASP A 91 7.97 20.38 15.42
N ALA A 92 9.28 20.33 15.15
CA ALA A 92 9.94 21.25 14.21
C ALA A 92 9.47 21.02 12.75
N MET A 93 8.95 19.82 12.43
CA MET A 93 8.31 19.50 11.15
C MET A 93 6.82 19.90 11.11
N GLY A 94 6.27 20.43 12.21
CA GLY A 94 4.88 20.84 12.31
C GLY A 94 3.90 19.71 12.66
N PHE A 95 4.37 18.57 13.17
CA PHE A 95 3.49 17.51 13.66
C PHE A 95 3.13 17.72 15.12
N GLU A 96 1.84 17.65 15.42
CA GLU A 96 1.33 17.68 16.79
C GLU A 96 1.28 16.28 17.39
N SER A 97 1.45 16.20 18.72
CA SER A 97 1.28 14.92 19.43
C SER A 97 -0.17 14.48 19.38
N THR A 98 -0.38 13.17 19.24
CA THR A 98 -1.71 12.56 19.22
C THR A 98 -1.77 11.37 20.18
N SER A 99 -2.97 11.09 20.70
CA SER A 99 -3.26 9.88 21.47
C SER A 99 -3.51 8.64 20.59
N ILE A 100 -3.55 8.81 19.29
CA ILE A 100 -3.76 7.70 18.33
C ILE A 100 -2.52 6.81 18.32
N THR A 101 -2.72 5.52 18.58
CA THR A 101 -1.65 4.51 18.54
C THR A 101 -1.81 3.63 17.30
N ALA A 102 -0.73 3.51 16.53
CA ALA A 102 -0.69 2.59 15.40
C ALA A 102 -0.66 1.13 15.91
N PRO A 103 -1.28 0.18 15.18
CA PRO A 103 -1.12 -1.24 15.45
C PRO A 103 0.36 -1.66 15.43
N SER A 104 0.69 -2.80 16.06
CA SER A 104 2.06 -3.32 16.02
C SER A 104 2.47 -3.71 14.59
N PRO A 105 3.71 -3.37 14.13
CA PRO A 105 4.24 -3.77 12.82
C PRO A 105 4.68 -5.25 12.77
N ARG A 106 4.38 -6.04 13.78
CA ARG A 106 4.82 -7.45 13.85
C ARG A 106 4.03 -8.34 12.91
N ILE A 107 4.75 -9.14 12.14
CA ILE A 107 4.16 -10.24 11.37
C ILE A 107 3.78 -11.34 12.36
N SER A 108 2.48 -11.68 12.42
CA SER A 108 1.96 -12.78 13.26
C SER A 108 1.62 -13.97 12.38
N ASN A 109 2.43 -15.02 12.43
CA ASN A 109 2.19 -16.24 11.68
C ASN A 109 0.87 -16.91 12.08
N ASP A 110 0.47 -16.84 13.34
CA ASP A 110 -0.82 -17.33 13.83
C ASP A 110 -2.01 -16.65 13.12
N ILE A 111 -1.98 -15.31 13.00
CA ILE A 111 -3.03 -14.57 12.29
C ILE A 111 -3.01 -14.90 10.80
N ILE A 112 -1.84 -14.99 10.18
CA ILE A 112 -1.72 -15.33 8.75
C ILE A 112 -2.26 -16.74 8.49
N SER A 113 -1.87 -17.73 9.30
CA SER A 113 -2.29 -19.14 9.12
C SER A 113 -3.80 -19.34 9.23
N ASN A 114 -4.49 -18.50 10.02
CA ASN A 114 -5.93 -18.59 10.22
C ASN A 114 -6.74 -17.56 9.42
N TYR A 115 -6.08 -16.77 8.58
CA TYR A 115 -6.66 -15.61 7.94
C TYR A 115 -7.92 -15.90 7.11
N ASP A 116 -7.92 -16.99 6.36
CA ASP A 116 -9.08 -17.43 5.56
C ASP A 116 -10.33 -17.69 6.41
N ARG A 117 -10.15 -18.10 7.68
CA ARG A 117 -11.24 -18.40 8.63
C ARG A 117 -11.70 -17.18 9.42
N THR A 118 -10.80 -16.21 9.64
CA THR A 118 -11.04 -15.11 10.59
C THR A 118 -11.36 -13.77 9.92
N ARG A 119 -10.87 -13.55 8.70
CA ARG A 119 -10.95 -12.25 8.01
C ARG A 119 -12.36 -11.67 7.88
N ASN A 120 -13.37 -12.52 7.76
CA ASN A 120 -14.76 -12.11 7.54
C ASN A 120 -15.52 -11.82 8.84
N PHE A 121 -14.86 -11.89 10.00
CA PHE A 121 -15.46 -11.62 11.31
C PHE A 121 -14.90 -10.34 11.90
N PRO A 122 -15.50 -9.16 11.61
CA PRO A 122 -14.96 -7.86 12.03
C PRO A 122 -14.90 -7.69 13.55
N GLY A 123 -15.73 -8.41 14.31
CA GLY A 123 -15.71 -8.42 15.78
C GLY A 123 -14.52 -9.15 16.39
N LEU A 124 -13.73 -9.88 15.62
CA LEU A 124 -12.54 -10.55 16.13
C LEU A 124 -11.34 -9.59 16.19
N LYS A 125 -10.90 -9.23 17.41
CA LYS A 125 -9.74 -8.33 17.62
C LYS A 125 -8.47 -8.78 16.91
N ARG A 126 -8.27 -10.10 16.72
CA ARG A 126 -7.14 -10.72 16.03
C ARG A 126 -7.56 -11.42 14.74
N GLY A 127 -8.67 -11.00 14.13
CA GLY A 127 -9.17 -11.59 12.88
C GLY A 127 -8.36 -11.18 11.64
N THR A 128 -7.64 -10.05 11.73
CA THR A 128 -6.76 -9.54 10.67
C THR A 128 -5.43 -9.05 11.25
N THR A 129 -4.43 -8.85 10.40
CA THR A 129 -3.09 -8.42 10.82
C THR A 129 -3.02 -6.94 11.19
N ARG A 130 -3.96 -6.11 10.74
CA ARG A 130 -3.96 -4.65 10.84
C ARG A 130 -2.68 -3.98 10.30
N LEU A 131 -2.00 -4.61 9.34
CA LEU A 131 -0.75 -4.14 8.76
C LEU A 131 -0.93 -3.13 7.63
N GLY A 132 -2.14 -2.72 7.30
CA GLY A 132 -2.44 -1.79 6.21
C GLY A 132 -1.68 -0.48 6.31
N ILE A 133 -1.67 0.15 7.49
CA ILE A 133 -0.93 1.39 7.74
C ILE A 133 0.58 1.19 7.57
N HIS A 134 1.12 0.07 8.03
CA HIS A 134 2.55 -0.24 7.92
C HIS A 134 2.97 -0.51 6.46
N LEU A 135 2.09 -1.14 5.67
CA LEU A 135 2.31 -1.30 4.23
C LEU A 135 2.22 0.04 3.48
N ARG A 136 1.34 0.94 3.93
CA ARG A 136 1.20 2.28 3.34
C ARG A 136 2.46 3.14 3.55
N PHE A 137 3.00 3.13 4.76
CA PHE A 137 4.16 3.94 5.15
C PHE A 137 5.50 3.21 5.01
N GLY A 138 5.51 1.97 4.52
CA GLY A 138 6.75 1.20 4.32
C GLY A 138 7.50 0.84 5.60
N THR A 139 6.83 0.87 6.75
CA THR A 139 7.41 0.48 8.04
C THR A 139 7.47 -1.04 8.23
N ILE A 140 6.93 -1.80 7.27
CA ILE A 140 7.09 -3.24 7.13
C ILE A 140 7.39 -3.58 5.67
N SER A 141 8.25 -4.57 5.44
CA SER A 141 8.59 -5.01 4.09
C SER A 141 7.46 -5.87 3.49
N ILE A 142 6.95 -5.47 2.32
CA ILE A 142 5.99 -6.28 1.55
C ILE A 142 6.57 -7.66 1.20
N ARG A 143 7.88 -7.75 0.93
CA ARG A 143 8.54 -9.04 0.64
C ARG A 143 8.60 -9.94 1.87
N ALA A 144 8.83 -9.38 3.06
CA ALA A 144 8.80 -10.15 4.29
C ALA A 144 7.40 -10.73 4.57
N LEU A 145 6.36 -9.94 4.30
CA LEU A 145 4.99 -10.38 4.48
C LEU A 145 4.58 -11.42 3.44
N ALA A 146 5.00 -11.26 2.18
CA ALA A 146 4.77 -12.25 1.12
C ALA A 146 5.46 -13.58 1.45
N ARG A 147 6.71 -13.57 1.94
CA ARG A 147 7.39 -14.79 2.41
C ARG A 147 6.64 -15.47 3.55
N ALA A 148 6.13 -14.70 4.51
CA ALA A 148 5.38 -15.28 5.64
C ALA A 148 4.05 -15.90 5.21
N SER A 149 3.49 -15.46 4.09
CA SER A 149 2.23 -15.98 3.54
C SER A 149 2.42 -17.14 2.57
N GLU A 150 3.57 -17.22 1.90
CA GLU A 150 3.88 -18.24 0.92
C GLU A 150 3.85 -19.62 1.59
N GLY A 151 3.06 -20.56 1.02
CA GLY A 151 2.88 -21.91 1.59
C GLY A 151 2.12 -21.96 2.92
N THR A 152 1.78 -20.80 3.51
CA THR A 152 1.07 -20.73 4.81
C THR A 152 -0.43 -20.48 4.60
N ASN A 153 -0.80 -19.42 3.86
CA ASN A 153 -2.19 -19.06 3.61
C ASN A 153 -2.34 -18.34 2.28
N GLU A 154 -2.92 -19.02 1.30
CA GLU A 154 -3.11 -18.46 -0.05
C GLU A 154 -4.09 -17.28 -0.06
N THR A 155 -5.10 -17.29 0.82
CA THR A 155 -6.05 -16.18 0.92
C THR A 155 -5.34 -14.90 1.35
N PHE A 156 -4.41 -14.99 2.30
CA PHE A 156 -3.62 -13.84 2.72
C PHE A 156 -2.67 -13.34 1.60
N LEU A 157 -2.00 -14.24 0.90
CA LEU A 157 -1.17 -13.88 -0.26
C LEU A 157 -2.00 -13.18 -1.34
N ASN A 158 -3.24 -13.64 -1.59
CA ASN A 158 -4.12 -13.00 -2.55
C ASN A 158 -4.46 -11.54 -2.17
N GLU A 159 -4.53 -11.17 -0.87
CA GLU A 159 -4.73 -9.78 -0.47
C GLU A 159 -3.51 -8.90 -0.81
N LEU A 160 -2.29 -9.46 -0.73
CA LEU A 160 -1.08 -8.75 -1.17
C LEU A 160 -1.07 -8.59 -2.70
N ILE A 161 -1.55 -9.59 -3.44
CA ILE A 161 -1.72 -9.51 -4.89
C ILE A 161 -2.79 -8.48 -5.27
N TRP A 162 -3.90 -8.37 -4.50
CA TRP A 162 -4.90 -7.32 -4.66
C TRP A 162 -4.28 -5.93 -4.52
N ARG A 163 -3.40 -5.77 -3.54
CA ARG A 163 -2.70 -4.50 -3.34
C ARG A 163 -1.83 -4.15 -4.55
N ASP A 164 -1.05 -5.09 -5.08
CA ASP A 164 -0.25 -4.89 -6.30
C ASP A 164 -1.16 -4.56 -7.50
N PHE A 165 -2.31 -5.23 -7.64
CA PHE A 165 -3.29 -4.95 -8.69
C PHE A 165 -3.81 -3.52 -8.63
N PHE A 166 -4.17 -3.01 -7.45
CA PHE A 166 -4.61 -1.63 -7.30
C PHE A 166 -3.49 -0.62 -7.55
N GLN A 167 -2.26 -0.93 -7.15
CA GLN A 167 -1.10 -0.09 -7.47
C GLN A 167 -0.82 -0.05 -8.99
N MET A 168 -0.92 -1.18 -9.68
CA MET A 168 -0.82 -1.25 -11.13
C MET A 168 -1.94 -0.45 -11.82
N ALA A 169 -3.16 -0.55 -11.31
CA ALA A 169 -4.30 0.23 -11.82
C ALA A 169 -4.08 1.73 -11.64
N LEU A 170 -3.64 2.18 -10.46
CA LEU A 170 -3.35 3.59 -10.19
C LEU A 170 -2.22 4.13 -11.08
N TYR A 171 -1.19 3.31 -11.34
CA TYR A 171 -0.10 3.70 -12.24
C TYR A 171 -0.57 3.91 -13.68
N ASN A 172 -1.40 3.00 -14.20
CA ASN A 172 -1.87 3.03 -15.59
C ASN A 172 -3.06 3.98 -15.81
N PHE A 173 -3.84 4.25 -14.75
CA PHE A 173 -5.05 5.08 -14.79
C PHE A 173 -5.03 6.11 -13.65
N PRO A 174 -4.07 7.04 -13.65
CA PRO A 174 -3.91 8.02 -12.55
C PRO A 174 -5.13 8.92 -12.34
N GLU A 175 -5.93 9.13 -13.39
CA GLU A 175 -7.21 9.84 -13.34
C GLU A 175 -8.29 9.10 -12.54
N SER A 176 -8.12 7.80 -12.25
CA SER A 176 -9.06 7.02 -11.44
C SER A 176 -9.28 7.56 -10.03
N ARG A 177 -8.42 8.46 -9.58
CA ARG A 177 -8.59 9.22 -8.34
C ARG A 177 -9.83 10.13 -8.36
N THR A 178 -10.20 10.66 -9.52
CA THR A 178 -11.25 11.67 -9.68
C THR A 178 -12.31 11.31 -10.72
N LYS A 179 -12.06 10.30 -11.54
CA LYS A 179 -12.94 9.85 -12.61
C LYS A 179 -12.98 8.33 -12.65
N ALA A 180 -14.05 7.77 -13.18
CA ALA A 180 -14.14 6.33 -13.41
C ALA A 180 -13.13 5.89 -14.50
N ILE A 181 -12.48 4.74 -14.30
CA ILE A 181 -11.62 4.12 -15.33
C ILE A 181 -12.41 3.86 -16.63
N LYS A 182 -13.72 3.56 -16.50
CA LYS A 182 -14.63 3.44 -17.63
C LYS A 182 -15.57 4.65 -17.63
N PRO A 183 -15.45 5.60 -18.59
CA PRO A 183 -16.18 6.86 -18.58
C PRO A 183 -17.71 6.73 -18.45
N LYS A 184 -18.28 5.61 -18.90
CA LYS A 184 -19.73 5.35 -18.75
C LYS A 184 -20.22 5.35 -17.29
N TYR A 185 -19.34 5.10 -16.33
CA TYR A 185 -19.70 5.09 -14.91
C TYR A 185 -19.73 6.48 -14.29
N ASP A 186 -19.10 7.47 -14.93
CA ASP A 186 -19.23 8.88 -14.53
C ASP A 186 -20.63 9.44 -14.82
N LEU A 187 -21.40 8.75 -15.67
CA LEU A 187 -22.77 9.12 -16.04
C LEU A 187 -23.84 8.55 -15.08
N ILE A 188 -23.46 7.83 -14.03
CA ILE A 188 -24.42 7.28 -13.07
C ILE A 188 -25.07 8.43 -12.29
N PRO A 189 -26.42 8.55 -12.31
CA PRO A 189 -27.12 9.57 -11.54
C PRO A 189 -27.15 9.17 -10.06
N TRP A 190 -26.13 9.59 -9.32
CA TRP A 190 -26.07 9.38 -7.88
C TRP A 190 -27.12 10.23 -7.15
N SER A 191 -27.65 9.71 -6.05
CA SER A 191 -28.67 10.41 -5.25
C SER A 191 -28.18 11.75 -4.71
N ASN A 192 -26.89 11.88 -4.35
CA ASN A 192 -26.26 13.09 -3.79
C ASN A 192 -27.08 13.73 -2.64
N ASN A 193 -27.74 12.90 -1.83
CA ASN A 193 -28.51 13.37 -0.69
C ASN A 193 -27.58 13.75 0.47
N GLU A 194 -27.55 15.03 0.82
CA GLU A 194 -26.70 15.60 1.86
C GLU A 194 -26.95 15.00 3.25
N ASP A 195 -28.21 14.72 3.60
CA ASP A 195 -28.52 14.17 4.93
C ASP A 195 -28.06 12.72 5.05
N HIS A 196 -28.23 11.91 3.98
CA HIS A 196 -27.69 10.56 3.93
C HIS A 196 -26.17 10.57 4.00
N PHE A 197 -25.50 11.49 3.31
CA PHE A 197 -24.05 11.63 3.34
C PHE A 197 -23.56 12.03 4.74
N LYS A 198 -24.21 13.00 5.38
CA LYS A 198 -23.90 13.38 6.77
C LYS A 198 -24.11 12.25 7.76
N ALA A 199 -25.19 11.47 7.58
CA ALA A 199 -25.44 10.29 8.41
C ALA A 199 -24.35 9.23 8.22
N TRP A 200 -23.91 9.00 6.99
CA TRP A 200 -22.80 8.11 6.67
C TRP A 200 -21.49 8.57 7.32
N CYS A 201 -21.09 9.83 7.15
CA CYS A 201 -19.89 10.39 7.77
C CYS A 201 -19.89 10.28 9.30
N LYS A 202 -21.08 10.34 9.95
CA LYS A 202 -21.24 10.24 11.39
C LYS A 202 -21.42 8.81 11.91
N GLY A 203 -21.41 7.79 11.05
CA GLY A 203 -21.73 6.41 11.42
C GLY A 203 -23.14 6.25 12.00
N LYS A 204 -24.13 6.92 11.40
CA LYS A 204 -25.53 6.98 11.82
C LYS A 204 -26.50 6.68 10.67
N THR A 205 -26.12 5.78 9.80
CA THR A 205 -26.95 5.37 8.65
C THR A 205 -28.10 4.45 9.05
N GLY A 206 -28.03 3.81 10.23
CA GLY A 206 -28.93 2.75 10.68
C GLY A 206 -28.53 1.35 10.20
N TYR A 207 -27.44 1.23 9.43
CA TYR A 207 -26.86 -0.05 9.03
C TYR A 207 -25.65 -0.38 9.93
N PRO A 208 -25.79 -1.32 10.90
CA PRO A 208 -24.79 -1.50 11.97
C PRO A 208 -23.37 -1.72 11.49
N ILE A 209 -23.17 -2.49 10.40
CA ILE A 209 -21.86 -2.78 9.86
C ILE A 209 -21.23 -1.55 9.19
N VAL A 210 -22.02 -0.73 8.51
CA VAL A 210 -21.58 0.53 7.90
C VAL A 210 -21.20 1.52 8.99
N ASP A 211 -22.09 1.68 9.97
CA ASP A 211 -21.91 2.61 11.08
C ASP A 211 -20.70 2.24 11.94
N ALA A 212 -20.44 0.95 12.14
CA ALA A 212 -19.25 0.48 12.84
C ALA A 212 -17.97 0.84 12.08
N GLY A 213 -17.93 0.60 10.76
CA GLY A 213 -16.78 0.97 9.91
C GLY A 213 -16.50 2.46 9.92
N MET A 214 -17.54 3.29 9.82
CA MET A 214 -17.41 4.76 9.85
C MET A 214 -16.98 5.32 11.20
N ARG A 215 -17.22 4.60 12.30
CA ARG A 215 -16.73 4.98 13.63
C ARG A 215 -15.30 4.50 13.90
N GLU A 216 -14.78 3.56 13.12
CA GLU A 216 -13.40 3.08 13.22
C GLU A 216 -12.43 4.00 12.44
N LEU A 217 -12.91 4.73 11.43
CA LEU A 217 -12.16 5.74 10.69
C LEU A 217 -11.82 6.94 11.57
#